data_a4a01ff52585fa5d548ef2035bedbe7b
#
_entry.id   a4a01ff52585fa5d548ef2035bedbe7b
#
_cell.length_a   1.000
_cell.length_b   1.000
_cell.length_c   1.000
_cell.angle_alpha   90.00
_cell.angle_beta   90.00
_cell.angle_gamma   90.00
#
_symmetry.space_group_name_H-M   'P 1'
#
loop_
_entity.id
_entity.type
_entity.pdbx_description
1 polymer ?
#
loop_
_entity_poly.entity_id
_entity_poly.type
_entity_poly.pdbx_seq_one_letter_code
_entity_poly.pdbx_strand_id
1 'polypeptide(L)'
;MLEKIQETAAFLKGKMHTSPETAIILGTGLGSLANEITEKYEIKYEDIPNFPVSTVEGHSGKLIFGKLGNKDIMAMQGRFHYYEGYSMQEVTFPVRVMRELGIKTLFVSNASGGTNPAFEIGDLMIITDHINYFPEHPLRGKNIPYGPRFPDMSEAYDKELIRKANEIAKEKGIKVQHGIYIGTQGPTFETPAEYKLFHILGADAVGM
;
A
#
# COMPACT_ATOMS: atom_id res chain seq x y z
N MET A 1 -4.61 -15.61 -13.70
CA MET A 1 -3.85 -14.56 -12.94
C MET A 1 -2.71 -13.98 -13.78
N LEU A 2 -1.71 -14.76 -14.21
CA LEU A 2 -0.55 -14.26 -14.97
C LEU A 2 -0.95 -13.50 -16.24
N GLU A 3 -1.80 -14.08 -17.08
CA GLU A 3 -2.30 -13.46 -18.32
C GLU A 3 -2.94 -12.09 -18.05
N LYS A 4 -3.80 -12.00 -17.01
CA LYS A 4 -4.43 -10.74 -16.61
C LYS A 4 -3.40 -9.67 -16.20
N ILE A 5 -2.34 -10.06 -15.47
CA ILE A 5 -1.27 -9.14 -15.08
C ILE A 5 -0.55 -8.61 -16.32
N GLN A 6 -0.21 -9.50 -17.26
CA GLN A 6 0.49 -9.14 -18.50
C GLN A 6 -0.37 -8.26 -19.43
N GLU A 7 -1.66 -8.57 -19.57
CA GLU A 7 -2.62 -7.76 -20.30
C GLU A 7 -2.72 -6.34 -19.74
N THR A 8 -2.93 -6.24 -18.42
CA THR A 8 -3.03 -4.95 -17.74
C THR A 8 -1.73 -4.15 -17.84
N ALA A 9 -0.60 -4.82 -17.65
CA ALA A 9 0.71 -4.15 -17.79
C ALA A 9 0.98 -3.69 -19.21
N ALA A 10 0.63 -4.46 -20.23
CA ALA A 10 0.76 -4.07 -21.64
C ALA A 10 -0.13 -2.84 -21.96
N PHE A 11 -1.37 -2.83 -21.48
CA PHE A 11 -2.27 -1.68 -21.60
C PHE A 11 -1.65 -0.42 -20.99
N LEU A 12 -1.16 -0.51 -19.74
CA LEU A 12 -0.56 0.61 -19.04
C LEU A 12 0.74 1.07 -19.70
N LYS A 13 1.62 0.16 -20.15
CA LYS A 13 2.84 0.51 -20.91
C LYS A 13 2.52 1.31 -22.18
N GLY A 14 1.42 1.01 -22.85
CA GLY A 14 0.96 1.77 -24.02
C GLY A 14 0.44 3.18 -23.70
N LYS A 15 0.17 3.48 -22.43
CA LYS A 15 -0.32 4.77 -21.95
C LYS A 15 0.74 5.59 -21.21
N MET A 16 1.79 4.93 -20.72
CA MET A 16 2.85 5.58 -19.95
C MET A 16 3.78 6.37 -20.89
N HIS A 17 4.13 7.59 -20.49
CA HIS A 17 5.13 8.44 -21.16
C HIS A 17 6.49 8.38 -20.46
N THR A 18 6.55 7.77 -19.29
CA THR A 18 7.76 7.59 -18.45
C THR A 18 7.83 6.17 -17.94
N SER A 19 8.97 5.77 -17.41
CA SER A 19 9.18 4.44 -16.81
C SER A 19 9.51 4.60 -15.33
N PRO A 20 8.53 4.84 -14.45
CA PRO A 20 8.77 5.02 -13.03
C PRO A 20 9.29 3.73 -12.39
N GLU A 21 10.26 3.87 -11.50
CA GLU A 21 10.76 2.78 -10.65
C GLU A 21 10.16 2.83 -9.24
N THR A 22 9.39 3.88 -8.94
CA THR A 22 8.78 4.11 -7.63
C THR A 22 7.27 4.20 -7.76
N ALA A 23 6.56 3.49 -6.88
CA ALA A 23 5.11 3.62 -6.74
C ALA A 23 4.72 4.01 -5.32
N ILE A 24 3.56 4.66 -5.21
CA ILE A 24 2.97 5.10 -3.94
C ILE A 24 1.51 4.67 -3.92
N ILE A 25 1.06 4.01 -2.85
CA ILE A 25 -0.36 3.76 -2.60
C ILE A 25 -0.82 4.75 -1.52
N LEU A 26 -1.69 5.66 -1.91
CA LEU A 26 -2.25 6.68 -1.03
C LEU A 26 -3.50 6.14 -0.32
N GLY A 27 -3.42 6.04 0.98
CA GLY A 27 -4.53 5.62 1.82
C GLY A 27 -5.51 6.74 2.16
N THR A 28 -6.52 6.41 2.96
CA THR A 28 -7.56 7.33 3.44
C THR A 28 -6.94 8.56 4.10
N GLY A 29 -7.41 9.75 3.72
CA GLY A 29 -6.92 11.02 4.23
C GLY A 29 -5.61 11.53 3.59
N LEU A 30 -4.91 10.71 2.80
CA LEU A 30 -3.61 11.05 2.20
C LEU A 30 -3.68 11.35 0.70
N GLY A 31 -4.88 11.34 0.13
CA GLY A 31 -5.11 11.58 -1.30
C GLY A 31 -4.66 12.96 -1.80
N SER A 32 -4.51 13.95 -0.91
CA SER A 32 -4.05 15.29 -1.26
C SER A 32 -2.62 15.33 -1.80
N LEU A 33 -1.75 14.34 -1.46
CA LEU A 33 -0.42 14.23 -2.05
C LEU A 33 -0.48 14.12 -3.59
N ALA A 34 -1.56 13.61 -4.15
CA ALA A 34 -1.76 13.58 -5.59
C ALA A 34 -1.77 14.97 -6.25
N ASN A 35 -2.04 16.04 -5.49
CA ASN A 35 -2.00 17.42 -5.99
C ASN A 35 -0.58 17.94 -6.19
N GLU A 36 0.41 17.36 -5.48
CA GLU A 36 1.82 17.71 -5.60
C GLU A 36 2.49 17.03 -6.80
N ILE A 37 1.80 16.06 -7.44
CA ILE A 37 2.32 15.40 -8.64
C ILE A 37 2.14 16.33 -9.83
N THR A 38 3.24 16.63 -10.50
CA THR A 38 3.26 17.47 -11.73
C THR A 38 3.38 16.60 -12.98
N GLU A 39 3.20 17.20 -14.16
CA GLU A 39 3.25 16.52 -15.47
C GLU A 39 2.40 15.23 -15.49
N LYS A 40 1.26 15.25 -14.78
CA LYS A 40 0.49 14.04 -14.50
C LYS A 40 -0.41 13.61 -15.64
N TYR A 41 -0.47 12.29 -15.79
CA TYR A 41 -1.44 11.57 -16.61
C TYR A 41 -2.24 10.64 -15.69
N GLU A 42 -3.55 10.72 -15.76
CA GLU A 42 -4.47 9.98 -14.87
C GLU A 42 -5.29 8.98 -15.66
N ILE A 43 -5.48 7.78 -15.11
CA ILE A 43 -6.35 6.74 -15.65
C ILE A 43 -7.27 6.28 -14.52
N LYS A 44 -8.58 6.28 -14.75
CA LYS A 44 -9.52 5.72 -13.77
C LYS A 44 -9.35 4.21 -13.68
N TYR A 45 -9.56 3.63 -12.50
CA TYR A 45 -9.46 2.17 -12.33
C TYR A 45 -10.45 1.42 -13.22
N GLU A 46 -11.65 1.95 -13.43
CA GLU A 46 -12.68 1.38 -14.31
C GLU A 46 -12.25 1.27 -15.78
N ASP A 47 -11.30 2.11 -16.22
CA ASP A 47 -10.75 2.12 -17.57
C ASP A 47 -9.54 1.17 -17.72
N ILE A 48 -9.07 0.57 -16.64
CA ILE A 48 -7.90 -0.32 -16.65
C ILE A 48 -8.37 -1.78 -16.68
N PRO A 49 -8.00 -2.56 -17.70
CA PRO A 49 -8.39 -3.98 -17.76
C PRO A 49 -8.02 -4.74 -16.48
N ASN A 50 -8.94 -5.55 -16.00
CA ASN A 50 -8.79 -6.43 -14.84
C ASN A 50 -8.56 -5.74 -13.48
N PHE A 51 -8.56 -4.41 -13.41
CA PHE A 51 -8.50 -3.72 -12.13
C PHE A 51 -9.83 -3.84 -11.38
N PRO A 52 -9.79 -4.02 -10.05
CA PRO A 52 -10.98 -3.83 -9.24
C PRO A 52 -11.45 -2.37 -9.31
N VAL A 53 -12.71 -2.15 -8.96
CA VAL A 53 -13.28 -0.79 -8.84
C VAL A 53 -13.46 -0.48 -7.36
N SER A 54 -12.85 0.60 -6.87
CA SER A 54 -13.04 1.01 -5.47
C SER A 54 -14.47 1.46 -5.23
N THR A 55 -15.10 0.92 -4.20
CA THR A 55 -16.46 1.25 -3.77
C THR A 55 -16.49 2.16 -2.55
N VAL A 56 -15.32 2.48 -1.99
CA VAL A 56 -15.18 3.29 -0.78
C VAL A 56 -15.32 4.77 -1.12
N GLU A 57 -16.24 5.44 -0.45
CA GLU A 57 -16.46 6.89 -0.57
C GLU A 57 -15.18 7.65 -0.20
N GLY A 58 -14.81 8.64 -1.04
CA GLY A 58 -13.57 9.42 -0.89
C GLY A 58 -12.33 8.82 -1.57
N HIS A 59 -12.42 7.62 -2.15
CA HIS A 59 -11.38 7.07 -3.01
C HIS A 59 -11.64 7.47 -4.45
N SER A 60 -10.77 8.32 -5.03
CA SER A 60 -10.91 8.81 -6.41
C SER A 60 -10.77 7.72 -7.46
N GLY A 61 -10.30 6.53 -7.06
CA GLY A 61 -10.18 5.38 -7.95
C GLY A 61 -9.32 5.64 -9.19
N LYS A 62 -8.15 6.27 -9.02
CA LYS A 62 -7.28 6.66 -10.13
C LYS A 62 -5.86 6.15 -9.97
N LEU A 63 -5.27 5.79 -11.10
CA LEU A 63 -3.84 5.58 -11.26
C LEU A 63 -3.24 6.84 -11.89
N ILE A 64 -2.19 7.37 -11.28
CA ILE A 64 -1.55 8.62 -11.67
C ILE A 64 -0.09 8.34 -12.01
N PHE A 65 0.34 8.75 -13.18
CA PHE A 65 1.75 8.81 -13.58
C PHE A 65 2.16 10.27 -13.64
N GLY A 66 3.35 10.59 -13.16
CA GLY A 66 3.84 11.96 -13.17
C GLY A 66 5.11 12.12 -12.36
N LYS A 67 5.43 13.35 -11.98
CA LYS A 67 6.62 13.68 -11.19
C LYS A 67 6.24 14.14 -9.79
N LEU A 68 6.90 13.59 -8.80
CA LEU A 68 6.91 14.10 -7.44
C LEU A 68 8.33 14.58 -7.11
N GLY A 69 8.50 15.89 -6.97
CA GLY A 69 9.84 16.49 -7.04
C GLY A 69 10.52 16.17 -8.37
N ASN A 70 11.70 15.56 -8.31
CA ASN A 70 12.51 15.22 -9.50
C ASN A 70 12.33 13.77 -9.96
N LYS A 71 11.41 13.01 -9.37
CA LYS A 71 11.29 11.58 -9.62
C LYS A 71 9.99 11.25 -10.36
N ASP A 72 10.12 10.46 -11.43
CA ASP A 72 8.96 9.84 -12.04
C ASP A 72 8.38 8.81 -11.08
N ILE A 73 7.07 8.89 -10.88
CA ILE A 73 6.33 8.01 -9.98
C ILE A 73 5.05 7.50 -10.61
N MET A 74 4.57 6.40 -10.05
CA MET A 74 3.22 5.88 -10.23
C MET A 74 2.49 5.98 -8.89
N ALA A 75 1.34 6.61 -8.83
CA ALA A 75 0.56 6.72 -7.61
C ALA A 75 -0.83 6.13 -7.77
N MET A 76 -1.25 5.33 -6.80
CA MET A 76 -2.64 4.92 -6.64
C MET A 76 -3.35 5.92 -5.72
N GLN A 77 -4.29 6.70 -6.24
CA GLN A 77 -5.15 7.56 -5.45
C GLN A 77 -6.41 6.79 -5.04
N GLY A 78 -6.32 6.15 -3.89
CA GLY A 78 -7.26 5.15 -3.40
C GLY A 78 -6.72 3.73 -3.60
N ARG A 79 -7.28 2.80 -2.86
CA ARG A 79 -6.92 1.38 -2.89
C ARG A 79 -8.17 0.52 -2.72
N PHE A 80 -8.00 -0.78 -2.87
CA PHE A 80 -9.04 -1.79 -2.68
C PHE A 80 -8.89 -2.42 -1.29
N HIS A 81 -10.01 -2.75 -0.66
CA HIS A 81 -10.01 -3.38 0.66
C HIS A 81 -10.68 -4.75 0.59
N TYR A 82 -10.25 -5.64 1.47
CA TYR A 82 -10.81 -6.97 1.58
C TYR A 82 -12.30 -6.94 1.96
N TYR A 83 -12.70 -6.01 2.83
CA TYR A 83 -14.10 -5.85 3.24
C TYR A 83 -15.04 -5.37 2.13
N GLU A 84 -14.53 -4.90 0.99
CA GLU A 84 -15.35 -4.56 -0.19
C GLU A 84 -15.86 -5.82 -0.92
N GLY A 85 -15.46 -7.03 -0.48
CA GLY A 85 -15.85 -8.30 -1.06
C GLY A 85 -14.85 -8.89 -2.05
N TYR A 86 -13.72 -8.23 -2.26
CA TYR A 86 -12.62 -8.71 -3.09
C TYR A 86 -11.79 -9.78 -2.37
N SER A 87 -11.34 -10.80 -3.10
CA SER A 87 -10.33 -11.73 -2.61
C SER A 87 -8.98 -11.02 -2.38
N MET A 88 -8.13 -11.57 -1.53
CA MET A 88 -6.79 -11.03 -1.32
C MET A 88 -5.96 -11.00 -2.61
N GLN A 89 -6.21 -11.89 -3.55
CA GLN A 89 -5.55 -11.87 -4.86
C GLN A 89 -5.98 -10.67 -5.70
N GLU A 90 -7.25 -10.25 -5.63
CA GLU A 90 -7.75 -9.06 -6.31
C GLU A 90 -7.27 -7.78 -5.64
N VAL A 91 -7.32 -7.71 -4.30
CA VAL A 91 -6.81 -6.56 -3.54
C VAL A 91 -5.34 -6.29 -3.85
N THR A 92 -4.53 -7.34 -3.98
CA THR A 92 -3.08 -7.23 -4.24
C THR A 92 -2.71 -7.27 -5.73
N PHE A 93 -3.69 -7.40 -6.63
CA PHE A 93 -3.46 -7.44 -8.08
C PHE A 93 -2.66 -6.24 -8.60
N PRO A 94 -2.94 -4.98 -8.19
CA PRO A 94 -2.18 -3.82 -8.63
C PRO A 94 -0.68 -3.91 -8.29
N VAL A 95 -0.31 -4.49 -7.15
CA VAL A 95 1.10 -4.65 -6.75
C VAL A 95 1.84 -5.59 -7.71
N ARG A 96 1.17 -6.63 -8.19
CA ARG A 96 1.74 -7.54 -9.20
C ARG A 96 1.90 -6.86 -10.55
N VAL A 97 0.94 -6.01 -10.93
CA VAL A 97 1.02 -5.17 -12.15
C VAL A 97 2.18 -4.17 -12.02
N MET A 98 2.34 -3.52 -10.88
CA MET A 98 3.48 -2.62 -10.60
C MET A 98 4.82 -3.32 -10.84
N ARG A 99 4.99 -4.55 -10.34
CA ARG A 99 6.20 -5.33 -10.60
C ARG A 99 6.43 -5.57 -12.10
N GLU A 100 5.39 -5.92 -12.84
CA GLU A 100 5.46 -6.16 -14.30
C GLU A 100 5.78 -4.88 -15.09
N LEU A 101 5.42 -3.72 -14.55
CA LEU A 101 5.76 -2.40 -15.08
C LEU A 101 7.21 -1.98 -14.78
N GLY A 102 7.91 -2.69 -13.89
CA GLY A 102 9.30 -2.38 -13.53
C GLY A 102 9.46 -1.55 -12.27
N ILE A 103 8.39 -1.40 -11.46
CA ILE A 103 8.49 -0.75 -10.15
C ILE A 103 9.40 -1.57 -9.24
N LYS A 104 10.33 -0.88 -8.61
CA LYS A 104 11.34 -1.45 -7.68
C LYS A 104 11.07 -1.07 -6.23
N THR A 105 10.49 0.11 -6.01
CA THR A 105 10.20 0.64 -4.67
C THR A 105 8.72 0.96 -4.57
N LEU A 106 8.08 0.46 -3.52
CA LEU A 106 6.68 0.74 -3.21
C LEU A 106 6.57 1.39 -1.84
N PHE A 107 5.98 2.58 -1.79
CA PHE A 107 5.55 3.23 -0.56
C PHE A 107 4.05 2.97 -0.36
N VAL A 108 3.70 2.55 0.85
CA VAL A 108 2.30 2.35 1.24
C VAL A 108 1.97 3.25 2.42
N SER A 109 0.78 3.82 2.41
CA SER A 109 0.32 4.69 3.49
C SER A 109 -1.16 4.46 3.77
N ASN A 110 -1.53 4.54 5.04
CA ASN A 110 -2.91 4.38 5.48
C ASN A 110 -3.16 5.08 6.82
N ALA A 111 -4.41 5.47 7.08
CA ALA A 111 -4.86 5.78 8.42
C ALA A 111 -5.01 4.47 9.21
N SER A 112 -4.72 4.50 10.51
CA SER A 112 -4.80 3.31 11.37
C SER A 112 -5.17 3.69 12.80
N GLY A 113 -5.69 2.73 13.57
CA GLY A 113 -5.89 2.85 15.00
C GLY A 113 -4.60 2.55 15.77
N GLY A 114 -4.25 3.36 16.76
CA GLY A 114 -3.12 3.09 17.64
C GLY A 114 -3.48 2.01 18.67
N THR A 115 -2.69 0.94 18.76
CA THR A 115 -2.80 -0.08 19.80
C THR A 115 -1.75 0.13 20.89
N ASN A 116 -0.69 0.87 20.60
CA ASN A 116 0.32 1.27 21.57
C ASN A 116 -0.19 2.47 22.38
N PRO A 117 -0.31 2.35 23.73
CA PRO A 117 -0.82 3.42 24.57
C PRO A 117 0.09 4.67 24.65
N ALA A 118 1.33 4.59 24.15
CA ALA A 118 2.24 5.72 24.09
C ALA A 118 2.04 6.57 22.82
N PHE A 119 1.22 6.13 21.87
CA PHE A 119 0.95 6.87 20.64
C PHE A 119 -0.20 7.86 20.83
N GLU A 120 -0.10 8.99 20.17
CA GLU A 120 -1.09 10.06 20.21
C GLU A 120 -1.82 10.17 18.86
N ILE A 121 -3.03 10.74 18.87
CA ILE A 121 -3.79 11.01 17.65
C ILE A 121 -2.99 11.99 16.77
N GLY A 122 -2.77 11.60 15.52
CA GLY A 122 -2.01 12.39 14.56
C GLY A 122 -0.53 12.03 14.50
N ASP A 123 -0.04 11.10 15.32
CA ASP A 123 1.33 10.59 15.17
C ASP A 123 1.51 9.92 13.79
N LEU A 124 2.69 10.10 13.22
CA LEU A 124 3.15 9.39 12.05
C LEU A 124 3.97 8.18 12.48
N MET A 125 3.60 6.98 12.04
CA MET A 125 4.34 5.76 12.34
C MET A 125 5.04 5.21 11.08
N ILE A 126 6.35 5.02 11.18
CA ILE A 126 7.11 4.24 10.21
C ILE A 126 6.92 2.76 10.56
N ILE A 127 6.31 2.00 9.66
CA ILE A 127 6.11 0.56 9.83
C ILE A 127 7.45 -0.15 9.69
N THR A 128 7.84 -0.93 10.71
CA THR A 128 9.09 -1.70 10.72
C THR A 128 8.86 -3.18 10.48
N ASP A 129 7.66 -3.68 10.79
CA ASP A 129 7.20 -5.04 10.54
C ASP A 129 5.68 -5.11 10.56
N HIS A 130 5.10 -6.27 10.25
CA HIS A 130 3.65 -6.44 10.30
C HIS A 130 3.22 -7.82 10.78
N ILE A 131 1.99 -7.87 11.28
CA ILE A 131 1.27 -9.11 11.60
C ILE A 131 0.11 -9.23 10.60
N ASN A 132 0.11 -10.29 9.82
CA ASN A 132 -1.00 -10.62 8.93
C ASN A 132 -2.10 -11.36 9.72
N TYR A 133 -3.16 -10.63 10.07
CA TYR A 133 -4.31 -11.17 10.79
C TYR A 133 -5.56 -11.33 9.88
N PHE A 134 -5.35 -11.36 8.57
CA PHE A 134 -6.40 -11.64 7.59
C PHE A 134 -6.73 -13.14 7.52
N PRO A 135 -7.96 -13.51 7.20
CA PRO A 135 -8.36 -14.92 7.04
C PRO A 135 -7.83 -15.56 5.76
N GLU A 136 -7.33 -14.75 4.82
CA GLU A 136 -6.85 -15.18 3.51
C GLU A 136 -5.46 -14.63 3.23
N HIS A 137 -4.66 -15.37 2.46
CA HIS A 137 -3.32 -14.95 2.05
C HIS A 137 -3.23 -14.85 0.52
N PRO A 138 -2.74 -13.75 -0.06
CA PRO A 138 -2.73 -13.52 -1.51
C PRO A 138 -1.84 -14.51 -2.29
N LEU A 139 -0.90 -15.17 -1.62
CA LEU A 139 -0.03 -16.19 -2.23
C LEU A 139 -0.58 -17.61 -2.10
N ARG A 140 -1.76 -17.79 -1.49
CA ARG A 140 -2.42 -19.10 -1.41
C ARG A 140 -2.80 -19.59 -2.81
N GLY A 141 -2.57 -20.88 -3.09
CA GLY A 141 -2.87 -21.51 -4.37
C GLY A 141 -1.61 -21.79 -5.21
N LYS A 142 -1.78 -21.90 -6.53
CA LYS A 142 -0.68 -22.19 -7.45
C LYS A 142 0.30 -21.01 -7.50
N ASN A 143 1.59 -21.31 -7.34
CA ASN A 143 2.61 -20.28 -7.48
C ASN A 143 2.67 -19.75 -8.92
N ILE A 144 2.86 -18.43 -9.06
CA ILE A 144 3.12 -17.79 -10.36
C ILE A 144 4.62 -17.47 -10.46
N PRO A 145 5.20 -17.41 -11.69
CA PRO A 145 6.64 -17.35 -11.88
C PRO A 145 7.26 -15.97 -11.60
N TYR A 146 6.77 -15.27 -10.58
CA TYR A 146 7.32 -13.96 -10.15
C TYR A 146 8.17 -14.03 -8.90
N GLY A 147 8.31 -15.19 -8.29
CA GLY A 147 9.12 -15.35 -7.11
C GLY A 147 9.09 -16.77 -6.54
N PRO A 148 9.83 -17.02 -5.47
CA PRO A 148 9.84 -18.31 -4.81
C PRO A 148 8.46 -18.65 -4.24
N ARG A 149 8.17 -19.94 -4.07
CA ARG A 149 6.95 -20.43 -3.42
C ARG A 149 6.84 -19.95 -1.98
N PHE A 150 7.97 -19.86 -1.31
CA PHE A 150 8.11 -19.43 0.08
C PHE A 150 9.07 -18.23 0.12
N PRO A 151 8.52 -16.99 -0.03
CA PRO A 151 9.34 -15.79 0.08
C PRO A 151 9.84 -15.62 1.53
N ASP A 152 11.09 -15.19 1.65
CA ASP A 152 11.63 -14.76 2.93
C ASP A 152 10.98 -13.43 3.35
N MET A 153 10.50 -13.37 4.59
CA MET A 153 9.86 -12.20 5.18
C MET A 153 10.66 -11.58 6.32
N SER A 154 11.91 -12.02 6.54
CA SER A 154 12.79 -11.50 7.61
C SER A 154 13.12 -10.01 7.44
N GLU A 155 13.02 -9.48 6.21
CA GLU A 155 13.20 -8.07 5.88
C GLU A 155 12.09 -7.60 4.93
N ALA A 156 10.84 -7.66 5.40
CA ALA A 156 9.67 -7.24 4.62
C ALA A 156 9.67 -5.73 4.32
N TYR A 157 10.31 -4.94 5.17
CA TYR A 157 10.47 -3.49 5.02
C TYR A 157 11.96 -3.15 4.87
N ASP A 158 12.28 -2.36 3.86
CA ASP A 158 13.64 -1.97 3.52
C ASP A 158 14.25 -1.08 4.60
N LYS A 159 15.28 -1.59 5.27
CA LYS A 159 15.97 -0.92 6.39
C LYS A 159 16.66 0.39 5.97
N GLU A 160 17.16 0.46 4.72
CA GLU A 160 17.79 1.67 4.21
C GLU A 160 16.75 2.78 3.93
N LEU A 161 15.57 2.40 3.44
CA LEU A 161 14.48 3.37 3.28
C LEU A 161 13.95 3.84 4.63
N ILE A 162 13.85 2.96 5.64
CA ILE A 162 13.49 3.34 7.02
C ILE A 162 14.53 4.31 7.58
N ARG A 163 15.84 4.02 7.44
CA ARG A 163 16.93 4.89 7.89
C ARG A 163 16.82 6.27 7.25
N LYS A 164 16.65 6.34 5.93
CA LYS A 164 16.48 7.59 5.19
C LYS A 164 15.25 8.38 5.62
N ALA A 165 14.13 7.70 5.85
CA ALA A 165 12.90 8.34 6.35
C ALA A 165 13.14 8.99 7.71
N ASN A 166 13.87 8.33 8.62
CA ASN A 166 14.27 8.89 9.92
C ASN A 166 15.17 10.11 9.80
N GLU A 167 16.15 10.07 8.91
CA GLU A 167 17.06 11.19 8.68
C GLU A 167 16.29 12.41 8.17
N ILE A 168 15.40 12.22 7.20
CA ILE A 168 14.54 13.27 6.66
C ILE A 168 13.58 13.81 7.72
N ALA A 169 12.96 12.95 8.52
CA ALA A 169 12.09 13.36 9.61
C ALA A 169 12.82 14.22 10.62
N LYS A 170 14.04 13.82 11.02
CA LYS A 170 14.90 14.58 11.93
C LYS A 170 15.31 15.95 11.32
N GLU A 171 15.72 15.96 10.06
CA GLU A 171 16.11 17.19 9.35
C GLU A 171 14.95 18.19 9.29
N LYS A 172 13.73 17.68 9.07
CA LYS A 172 12.51 18.50 8.94
C LYS A 172 11.80 18.77 10.26
N GLY A 173 12.31 18.26 11.38
CA GLY A 173 11.66 18.40 12.69
C GLY A 173 10.32 17.69 12.80
N ILE A 174 10.10 16.61 12.02
CA ILE A 174 8.89 15.81 12.04
C ILE A 174 9.05 14.70 13.09
N LYS A 175 8.15 14.68 14.09
CA LYS A 175 8.05 13.56 15.05
C LYS A 175 7.53 12.32 14.34
N VAL A 176 8.23 11.21 14.45
CA VAL A 176 7.80 9.92 13.93
C VAL A 176 7.89 8.85 15.02
N GLN A 177 6.93 7.96 15.01
CA GLN A 177 6.94 6.72 15.78
C GLN A 177 7.43 5.58 14.89
N HIS A 178 7.76 4.45 15.52
CA HIS A 178 8.10 3.20 14.85
C HIS A 178 7.27 2.09 15.44
N GLY A 179 6.86 1.15 14.61
CA GLY A 179 6.06 0.07 15.17
C GLY A 179 5.67 -1.00 14.18
N ILE A 180 5.02 -2.00 14.74
CA ILE A 180 4.47 -3.16 14.06
C ILE A 180 3.01 -2.89 13.72
N TYR A 181 2.66 -3.08 12.45
CA TYR A 181 1.30 -2.93 11.97
C TYR A 181 0.58 -4.28 11.93
N ILE A 182 -0.62 -4.37 12.49
CA ILE A 182 -1.49 -5.54 12.33
C ILE A 182 -2.59 -5.24 11.32
N GLY A 183 -2.70 -6.07 10.28
CA GLY A 183 -3.75 -5.96 9.27
C GLY A 183 -4.93 -6.86 9.61
N THR A 184 -6.14 -6.28 9.66
CA THR A 184 -7.41 -6.96 9.95
C THR A 184 -8.38 -6.88 8.78
N GLN A 185 -9.40 -7.72 8.77
CA GLN A 185 -10.33 -7.80 7.64
C GLN A 185 -11.35 -6.67 7.56
N GLY A 186 -11.70 -6.02 8.67
CA GLY A 186 -12.84 -5.11 8.74
C GLY A 186 -14.19 -5.80 8.45
N PRO A 187 -15.25 -5.08 8.08
CA PRO A 187 -15.40 -3.61 7.97
C PRO A 187 -15.65 -2.90 9.31
N THR A 188 -15.86 -3.64 10.41
CA THR A 188 -16.06 -3.03 11.72
C THR A 188 -14.72 -2.51 12.27
N PHE A 189 -14.77 -1.40 12.99
CA PHE A 189 -13.66 -1.03 13.85
C PHE A 189 -13.50 -2.06 14.97
N GLU A 190 -12.30 -2.10 15.53
CA GLU A 190 -11.92 -3.03 16.57
C GLU A 190 -12.64 -2.74 17.88
N THR A 191 -13.01 -3.80 18.57
CA THR A 191 -13.52 -3.71 19.95
C THR A 191 -12.40 -3.37 20.94
N PRO A 192 -12.73 -2.85 22.15
CA PRO A 192 -11.72 -2.63 23.20
C PRO A 192 -10.94 -3.90 23.58
N ALA A 193 -11.53 -5.08 23.43
CA ALA A 193 -10.87 -6.35 23.71
C ALA A 193 -9.87 -6.71 22.60
N GLU A 194 -10.20 -6.45 21.34
CA GLU A 194 -9.31 -6.63 20.19
C GLU A 194 -8.10 -5.69 20.27
N TYR A 195 -8.27 -4.44 20.66
CA TYR A 195 -7.15 -3.53 20.91
C TYR A 195 -6.17 -4.08 21.95
N LYS A 196 -6.68 -4.65 23.06
CA LYS A 196 -5.84 -5.29 24.07
C LYS A 196 -5.12 -6.51 23.51
N LEU A 197 -5.83 -7.35 22.74
CA LEU A 197 -5.25 -8.52 22.10
C LEU A 197 -4.12 -8.13 21.15
N PHE A 198 -4.34 -7.15 20.28
CA PHE A 198 -3.34 -6.73 19.29
C PHE A 198 -2.10 -6.14 19.95
N HIS A 199 -2.28 -5.37 21.03
CA HIS A 199 -1.15 -4.89 21.81
C HIS A 199 -0.35 -6.05 22.46
N ILE A 200 -1.03 -7.06 23.01
CA ILE A 200 -0.38 -8.27 23.56
C ILE A 200 0.38 -9.04 22.48
N LEU A 201 -0.12 -9.07 21.24
CA LEU A 201 0.56 -9.69 20.11
C LEU A 201 1.78 -8.89 19.63
N GLY A 202 2.00 -7.70 20.18
CA GLY A 202 3.13 -6.83 19.86
C GLY A 202 2.85 -5.83 18.73
N ALA A 203 1.59 -5.63 18.34
CA ALA A 203 1.22 -4.60 17.37
C ALA A 203 1.15 -3.21 18.03
N ASP A 204 1.58 -2.19 17.30
CA ASP A 204 1.54 -0.78 17.68
C ASP A 204 0.41 -0.01 16.98
N ALA A 205 -0.02 -0.50 15.82
CA ALA A 205 -1.14 0.07 15.07
C ALA A 205 -1.93 -1.03 14.35
N VAL A 206 -3.23 -0.79 14.14
CA VAL A 206 -4.14 -1.69 13.45
C VAL A 206 -4.89 -0.98 12.33
N GLY A 207 -5.15 -1.68 11.24
CA GLY A 207 -5.99 -1.21 10.14
C GLY A 207 -6.35 -2.32 9.16
N MET A 208 -7.07 -1.93 8.09
CA MET A 208 -7.71 -2.80 7.12
C MET A 208 -7.06 -2.71 5.75
#